data_342b496f5b179d2160be766dc01e0126
#
_entry.id   342b496f5b179d2160be766dc01e0126
#
_cell.length_a   1.000
_cell.length_b   1.000
_cell.length_c   1.000
_cell.angle_alpha   90.00
_cell.angle_beta   90.00
_cell.angle_gamma   90.00
#
_symmetry.space_group_name_H-M   'P 1'
#
loop_
_entity.id
_entity.type
_entity.pdbx_description
1 polymer ?
#
loop_
_entity_poly.entity_id
_entity_poly.type
_entity_poly.pdbx_seq_one_letter_code
_entity_poly.pdbx_strand_id
1 'polypeptide(L)'
;MTSATNADPAERAAEDTAGSESGSPVVLELTQLTRTFGRIVAVDRIDLAVRAGTFSGIIGPNGAGKTTTLSMMTGLLRPDTGRVLVHGVDVWKDPAAAKPLIGVLPDRLRLFDRLTGAQFLAYSAALRGIDVPTAKQRMLELADALGLTDALERLISDYSAGMAKKVALAGAMIHAPRVLVLDEPFESVDPVSSAAVITVLRRFVAGGGTVVLSSHGLDFIERVCDDVAVIVGGRVLASGSVAEVAGAATLEERFLELAGGKQIAEGLQWLHDFSG
;
A
#
# COMPACT_ATOMS: atom_id res chain seq x y z
N MET A 1 -39.61 16.96 -54.68
CA MET A 1 -38.67 15.78 -54.72
C MET A 1 -37.59 16.05 -53.77
N THR A 2 -37.73 15.61 -52.53
CA THR A 2 -36.82 15.80 -51.39
C THR A 2 -36.02 14.50 -51.19
N SER A 3 -34.72 14.57 -51.41
CA SER A 3 -33.77 13.47 -51.23
C SER A 3 -33.41 13.39 -49.74
N ALA A 4 -33.80 12.33 -49.06
CA ALA A 4 -33.36 12.01 -47.70
C ALA A 4 -32.05 11.20 -47.78
N THR A 5 -30.96 11.78 -47.31
CA THR A 5 -29.67 11.12 -47.16
C THR A 5 -29.72 10.21 -45.92
N ASN A 6 -29.61 8.93 -46.16
CA ASN A 6 -29.58 7.89 -45.14
C ASN A 6 -28.15 7.82 -44.56
N ALA A 7 -27.96 8.21 -43.31
CA ALA A 7 -26.69 8.11 -42.62
C ALA A 7 -26.45 6.67 -42.10
N ASP A 8 -25.23 6.17 -42.30
CA ASP A 8 -24.75 4.83 -41.99
C ASP A 8 -24.89 4.50 -40.51
N PRO A 9 -25.42 3.33 -40.11
CA PRO A 9 -25.51 2.89 -38.72
C PRO A 9 -24.16 2.71 -38.02
N ALA A 10 -23.03 2.66 -38.74
CA ALA A 10 -21.69 2.52 -38.18
C ALA A 10 -21.15 3.82 -37.52
N GLU A 11 -21.67 5.00 -37.94
CA GLU A 11 -21.26 6.28 -37.32
C GLU A 11 -21.98 6.58 -35.98
N ARG A 12 -23.10 5.94 -35.67
CA ARG A 12 -23.81 6.10 -34.40
C ARG A 12 -23.22 5.25 -33.24
N ALA A 13 -22.38 4.23 -33.54
CA ALA A 13 -21.77 3.39 -32.52
C ALA A 13 -20.46 3.98 -31.98
N ALA A 14 -19.94 5.06 -32.55
CA ALA A 14 -18.68 5.70 -32.17
C ALA A 14 -18.84 6.91 -31.22
N GLU A 15 -20.05 7.40 -30.98
CA GLU A 15 -20.28 8.60 -30.15
C GLU A 15 -20.69 8.32 -28.69
N ASP A 16 -20.93 7.07 -28.32
CA ASP A 16 -21.44 6.72 -26.96
C ASP A 16 -20.37 6.21 -25.97
N THR A 17 -19.06 6.39 -26.29
CA THR A 17 -17.96 5.99 -25.40
C THR A 17 -17.03 7.13 -24.98
N ALA A 18 -17.46 8.38 -25.08
CA ALA A 18 -16.67 9.54 -24.64
C ALA A 18 -17.27 10.24 -23.41
N GLY A 19 -17.53 9.48 -22.36
CA GLY A 19 -17.66 9.97 -21.00
C GLY A 19 -16.32 9.80 -20.28
N SER A 20 -15.31 10.61 -20.63
CA SER A 20 -14.00 10.57 -19.94
C SER A 20 -14.12 11.17 -18.55
N GLU A 21 -14.31 10.32 -17.54
CA GLU A 21 -13.85 10.65 -16.20
C GLU A 21 -12.34 10.83 -16.28
N SER A 22 -11.85 12.06 -16.08
CA SER A 22 -10.44 12.45 -16.08
C SER A 22 -9.75 11.97 -14.79
N GLY A 23 -9.78 10.69 -14.51
CA GLY A 23 -9.11 10.05 -13.39
C GLY A 23 -7.88 9.25 -13.83
N SER A 24 -6.78 9.27 -13.06
CA SER A 24 -5.65 8.38 -13.29
C SER A 24 -6.10 6.92 -13.41
N PRO A 25 -5.48 6.09 -14.29
CA PRO A 25 -5.90 4.71 -14.49
C PRO A 25 -5.75 3.88 -13.20
N VAL A 26 -6.63 2.90 -13.00
CA VAL A 26 -6.52 1.93 -11.90
C VAL A 26 -5.37 0.96 -12.19
N VAL A 27 -4.44 0.85 -11.23
CA VAL A 27 -3.24 0.01 -11.36
C VAL A 27 -3.20 -1.16 -10.39
N LEU A 28 -4.01 -1.10 -9.33
CA LEU A 28 -4.21 -2.22 -8.41
C LEU A 28 -5.73 -2.34 -8.17
N GLU A 29 -6.27 -3.52 -8.42
CA GLU A 29 -7.71 -3.81 -8.29
C GLU A 29 -7.92 -5.09 -7.48
N LEU A 30 -8.74 -4.99 -6.46
CA LEU A 30 -9.24 -6.12 -5.68
C LEU A 30 -10.72 -6.28 -5.99
N THR A 31 -11.14 -7.50 -6.31
CA THR A 31 -12.54 -7.81 -6.60
C THR A 31 -13.01 -8.96 -5.72
N GLN A 32 -14.00 -8.70 -4.84
CA GLN A 32 -14.65 -9.68 -3.96
C GLN A 32 -13.67 -10.54 -3.19
N LEU A 33 -12.58 -9.92 -2.71
CA LEU A 33 -11.46 -10.59 -2.07
C LEU A 33 -11.89 -11.10 -0.69
N THR A 34 -11.74 -12.40 -0.47
CA THR A 34 -12.16 -13.05 0.78
C THR A 34 -11.07 -13.98 1.31
N ARG A 35 -10.88 -13.94 2.63
CA ARG A 35 -9.98 -14.86 3.34
C ARG A 35 -10.49 -15.21 4.73
N THR A 36 -10.54 -16.53 5.01
CA THR A 36 -11.00 -17.09 6.28
C THR A 36 -9.86 -17.88 6.94
N PHE A 37 -9.72 -17.80 8.25
CA PHE A 37 -8.83 -18.62 9.07
C PHE A 37 -9.65 -19.39 10.11
N GLY A 38 -9.86 -20.67 9.87
CA GLY A 38 -10.75 -21.49 10.70
C GLY A 38 -12.18 -20.95 10.71
N ARG A 39 -12.63 -20.37 11.83
CA ARG A 39 -13.97 -19.77 11.96
C ARG A 39 -13.96 -18.24 11.80
N ILE A 40 -12.80 -17.63 11.63
CA ILE A 40 -12.64 -16.18 11.56
C ILE A 40 -12.57 -15.76 10.09
N VAL A 41 -13.50 -14.93 9.65
CA VAL A 41 -13.44 -14.26 8.35
C VAL A 41 -12.58 -13.01 8.53
N ALA A 42 -11.31 -13.09 8.11
CA ALA A 42 -10.36 -11.98 8.26
C ALA A 42 -10.54 -10.90 7.18
N VAL A 43 -10.98 -11.30 5.99
CA VAL A 43 -11.31 -10.42 4.86
C VAL A 43 -12.60 -10.94 4.23
N ASP A 44 -13.61 -10.08 4.10
CA ASP A 44 -14.94 -10.43 3.64
C ASP A 44 -15.34 -9.57 2.43
N ARG A 45 -15.15 -10.10 1.24
CA ARG A 45 -15.56 -9.54 -0.07
C ARG A 45 -15.09 -8.10 -0.27
N ILE A 46 -13.81 -7.86 -0.03
CA ILE A 46 -13.23 -6.54 -0.28
C ILE A 46 -13.16 -6.26 -1.78
N ASP A 47 -13.74 -5.13 -2.17
CA ASP A 47 -13.52 -4.43 -3.43
C ASP A 47 -12.72 -3.17 -3.15
N LEU A 48 -11.62 -2.96 -3.87
CA LEU A 48 -10.76 -1.78 -3.73
C LEU A 48 -10.04 -1.52 -5.05
N ALA A 49 -10.02 -0.26 -5.47
CA ALA A 49 -9.27 0.21 -6.62
C ALA A 49 -8.26 1.27 -6.19
N VAL A 50 -7.00 1.13 -6.64
CA VAL A 50 -5.91 2.08 -6.40
C VAL A 50 -5.49 2.69 -7.72
N ARG A 51 -5.43 4.02 -7.79
CA ARG A 51 -5.08 4.78 -8.99
C ARG A 51 -3.57 4.90 -9.16
N ALA A 52 -3.12 5.02 -10.40
CA ALA A 52 -1.72 5.27 -10.73
C ALA A 52 -1.24 6.60 -10.16
N GLY A 53 0.00 6.60 -9.68
CA GLY A 53 0.64 7.82 -9.21
C GLY A 53 0.06 8.36 -7.90
N THR A 54 -0.58 7.52 -7.08
CA THR A 54 -1.15 7.92 -5.79
C THR A 54 -0.39 7.32 -4.61
N PHE A 55 -0.52 8.01 -3.50
CA PHE A 55 -0.15 7.53 -2.16
C PHE A 55 -1.45 7.12 -1.45
N SER A 56 -1.73 5.81 -1.39
CA SER A 56 -2.98 5.28 -0.86
C SER A 56 -2.79 4.65 0.52
N GLY A 57 -3.56 5.11 1.50
CA GLY A 57 -3.56 4.60 2.87
C GLY A 57 -4.63 3.53 3.10
N ILE A 58 -4.30 2.48 3.85
CA ILE A 58 -5.26 1.52 4.38
C ILE A 58 -5.26 1.64 5.90
N ILE A 59 -6.38 2.08 6.45
CA ILE A 59 -6.55 2.28 7.89
C ILE A 59 -7.61 1.33 8.46
N GLY A 60 -7.50 1.07 9.75
CA GLY A 60 -8.43 0.20 10.46
C GLY A 60 -7.86 -0.21 11.82
N PRO A 61 -8.69 -0.67 12.76
CA PRO A 61 -8.24 -1.14 14.05
C PRO A 61 -7.36 -2.40 13.92
N ASN A 62 -6.70 -2.78 15.03
CA ASN A 62 -5.96 -4.04 15.06
C ASN A 62 -6.91 -5.21 14.84
N GLY A 63 -6.50 -6.16 13.98
CA GLY A 63 -7.35 -7.28 13.59
C GLY A 63 -8.40 -6.97 12.52
N ALA A 64 -8.44 -5.74 11.98
CA ALA A 64 -9.39 -5.36 10.92
C ALA A 64 -9.21 -6.10 9.58
N GLY A 65 -8.06 -6.78 9.37
CA GLY A 65 -7.76 -7.47 8.12
C GLY A 65 -6.76 -6.75 7.21
N LYS A 66 -6.15 -5.62 7.63
CA LYS A 66 -5.19 -4.83 6.82
C LYS A 66 -4.03 -5.68 6.30
N THR A 67 -3.22 -6.26 7.20
CA THR A 67 -2.07 -7.12 6.85
C THR A 67 -2.49 -8.30 5.98
N THR A 68 -3.65 -8.91 6.25
CA THR A 68 -4.21 -10.01 5.45
C THR A 68 -4.51 -9.54 4.02
N THR A 69 -5.15 -8.38 3.88
CA THR A 69 -5.46 -7.77 2.58
C THR A 69 -4.19 -7.44 1.81
N LEU A 70 -3.20 -6.75 2.43
CA LEU A 70 -1.91 -6.45 1.82
C LEU A 70 -1.14 -7.72 1.40
N SER A 71 -1.17 -8.77 2.23
CA SER A 71 -0.54 -10.05 1.90
C SER A 71 -1.17 -10.73 0.70
N MET A 72 -2.49 -10.58 0.51
CA MET A 72 -3.17 -11.10 -0.68
C MET A 72 -2.87 -10.25 -1.93
N MET A 73 -2.79 -8.93 -1.80
CA MET A 73 -2.39 -8.01 -2.89
C MET A 73 -1.02 -8.36 -3.46
N THR A 74 -0.10 -8.81 -2.61
CA THR A 74 1.31 -9.02 -2.96
C THR A 74 1.65 -10.45 -3.38
N GLY A 75 0.65 -11.35 -3.36
CA GLY A 75 0.88 -12.76 -3.67
C GLY A 75 1.55 -13.56 -2.55
N LEU A 76 1.61 -13.02 -1.32
CA LEU A 76 2.14 -13.72 -0.14
C LEU A 76 1.11 -14.64 0.52
N LEU A 77 -0.16 -14.32 0.41
CA LEU A 77 -1.27 -15.09 0.97
C LEU A 77 -2.36 -15.27 -0.07
N ARG A 78 -2.66 -16.53 -0.43
CA ARG A 78 -3.70 -16.81 -1.41
C ARG A 78 -5.09 -16.53 -0.84
N PRO A 79 -5.96 -15.79 -1.55
CA PRO A 79 -7.35 -15.62 -1.15
C PRO A 79 -8.14 -16.93 -1.29
N ASP A 80 -9.22 -17.07 -0.53
CA ASP A 80 -10.17 -18.16 -0.69
C ASP A 80 -11.04 -17.92 -1.94
N THR A 81 -11.47 -16.67 -2.14
CA THR A 81 -12.21 -16.22 -3.33
C THR A 81 -11.80 -14.79 -3.72
N GLY A 82 -12.22 -14.40 -4.91
CA GLY A 82 -11.91 -13.08 -5.47
C GLY A 82 -10.63 -13.09 -6.30
N ARG A 83 -10.21 -11.91 -6.73
CA ARG A 83 -9.00 -11.73 -7.55
C ARG A 83 -8.28 -10.44 -7.20
N VAL A 84 -7.00 -10.41 -7.55
CA VAL A 84 -6.15 -9.23 -7.47
C VAL A 84 -5.48 -9.01 -8.81
N LEU A 85 -5.64 -7.81 -9.37
CA LEU A 85 -4.95 -7.39 -10.59
C LEU A 85 -3.95 -6.28 -10.26
N VAL A 86 -2.73 -6.39 -10.77
CA VAL A 86 -1.72 -5.32 -10.73
C VAL A 86 -1.34 -4.98 -12.17
N HIS A 87 -1.59 -3.73 -12.59
CA HIS A 87 -1.45 -3.31 -14.00
C HIS A 87 -2.13 -4.30 -14.97
N GLY A 88 -3.32 -4.79 -14.61
CA GLY A 88 -4.08 -5.75 -15.43
C GLY A 88 -3.60 -7.21 -15.32
N VAL A 89 -2.48 -7.48 -14.64
CA VAL A 89 -1.93 -8.83 -14.45
C VAL A 89 -2.53 -9.45 -13.19
N ASP A 90 -3.12 -10.64 -13.31
CA ASP A 90 -3.67 -11.37 -12.17
C ASP A 90 -2.53 -11.98 -11.33
N VAL A 91 -2.42 -11.50 -10.09
CA VAL A 91 -1.33 -11.86 -9.15
C VAL A 91 -1.27 -13.38 -8.89
N TRP A 92 -2.42 -14.05 -8.96
CA TRP A 92 -2.53 -15.46 -8.60
C TRP A 92 -2.56 -16.40 -9.80
N LYS A 93 -2.94 -15.91 -10.99
CA LYS A 93 -2.92 -16.67 -12.22
C LYS A 93 -1.57 -16.58 -12.93
N ASP A 94 -0.95 -15.41 -12.90
CA ASP A 94 0.37 -15.17 -13.49
C ASP A 94 1.31 -14.47 -12.48
N PRO A 95 1.75 -15.17 -11.43
CA PRO A 95 2.64 -14.61 -10.43
C PRO A 95 4.04 -14.26 -10.99
N ALA A 96 4.46 -14.86 -12.11
CA ALA A 96 5.73 -14.56 -12.74
C ALA A 96 5.73 -13.17 -13.37
N ALA A 97 4.64 -12.79 -14.04
CA ALA A 97 4.46 -11.44 -14.60
C ALA A 97 4.12 -10.40 -13.54
N ALA A 98 3.38 -10.77 -12.48
CA ALA A 98 2.95 -9.82 -11.43
C ALA A 98 4.08 -9.42 -10.47
N LYS A 99 4.92 -10.37 -10.02
CA LYS A 99 5.98 -10.13 -9.02
C LYS A 99 6.98 -9.03 -9.39
N PRO A 100 7.42 -8.88 -10.65
CA PRO A 100 8.30 -7.75 -11.01
C PRO A 100 7.65 -6.39 -10.86
N LEU A 101 6.32 -6.30 -10.90
CA LEU A 101 5.57 -5.06 -10.79
C LEU A 101 5.42 -4.58 -9.33
N ILE A 102 5.66 -5.47 -8.35
CA ILE A 102 5.33 -5.23 -6.94
C ILE A 102 6.59 -5.25 -6.08
N GLY A 103 6.82 -4.19 -5.32
CA GLY A 103 7.74 -4.15 -4.19
C GLY A 103 6.97 -4.32 -2.88
N VAL A 104 7.50 -5.10 -1.94
CA VAL A 104 6.80 -5.45 -0.71
C VAL A 104 7.65 -5.16 0.51
N LEU A 105 7.09 -4.43 1.46
CA LEU A 105 7.62 -4.29 2.82
C LEU A 105 6.58 -4.86 3.79
N PRO A 106 6.77 -6.07 4.33
CA PRO A 106 5.84 -6.65 5.30
C PRO A 106 6.06 -6.04 6.70
N ASP A 107 5.03 -6.04 7.54
CA ASP A 107 5.09 -5.57 8.93
C ASP A 107 6.19 -6.31 9.73
N ARG A 108 6.15 -7.64 9.71
CA ARG A 108 7.14 -8.46 10.40
C ARG A 108 8.35 -8.71 9.52
N LEU A 109 9.36 -7.86 9.64
CA LEU A 109 10.62 -8.02 8.94
C LEU A 109 11.39 -9.23 9.47
N ARG A 110 11.71 -10.17 8.59
CA ARG A 110 12.70 -11.22 8.82
C ARG A 110 13.82 -11.04 7.81
N LEU A 111 14.79 -10.23 8.19
CA LEU A 111 16.00 -10.01 7.40
C LEU A 111 17.04 -11.08 7.71
N PHE A 112 18.05 -11.15 6.86
CA PHE A 112 19.16 -12.09 7.05
C PHE A 112 20.20 -11.46 7.98
N ASP A 113 20.13 -11.76 9.26
CA ASP A 113 20.97 -11.16 10.32
C ASP A 113 22.48 -11.26 10.05
N ARG A 114 22.92 -12.30 9.32
CA ARG A 114 24.31 -12.55 9.00
C ARG A 114 24.79 -11.92 7.69
N LEU A 115 23.95 -11.20 6.99
CA LEU A 115 24.33 -10.42 5.82
C LEU A 115 24.61 -8.97 6.23
N THR A 116 25.52 -8.32 5.51
CA THR A 116 25.63 -6.86 5.56
C THR A 116 24.48 -6.22 4.76
N GLY A 117 24.22 -4.92 4.96
CA GLY A 117 23.25 -4.18 4.15
C GLY A 117 23.54 -4.29 2.65
N ALA A 118 24.81 -4.15 2.26
CA ALA A 118 25.25 -4.30 0.88
C ALA A 118 24.98 -5.71 0.33
N GLN A 119 25.31 -6.75 1.10
CA GLN A 119 25.06 -8.13 0.70
C GLN A 119 23.58 -8.43 0.55
N PHE A 120 22.74 -7.92 1.46
CA PHE A 120 21.28 -8.08 1.39
C PHE A 120 20.70 -7.41 0.13
N LEU A 121 21.11 -6.19 -0.20
CA LEU A 121 20.63 -5.47 -1.37
C LEU A 121 21.14 -6.13 -2.68
N ALA A 122 22.39 -6.56 -2.71
CA ALA A 122 22.94 -7.32 -3.85
C ALA A 122 22.19 -8.65 -4.07
N TYR A 123 21.91 -9.38 -2.98
CA TYR A 123 21.11 -10.61 -3.03
C TYR A 123 19.68 -10.36 -3.52
N SER A 124 19.03 -9.31 -3.00
CA SER A 124 17.69 -8.91 -3.43
C SER A 124 17.62 -8.57 -4.91
N ALA A 125 18.64 -7.87 -5.43
CA ALA A 125 18.77 -7.55 -6.85
C ALA A 125 18.99 -8.81 -7.71
N ALA A 126 19.87 -9.71 -7.27
CA ALA A 126 20.16 -10.96 -7.97
C ALA A 126 18.93 -11.87 -8.09
N LEU A 127 18.10 -11.97 -7.03
CA LEU A 127 16.83 -12.72 -7.08
C LEU A 127 15.83 -12.14 -8.08
N ARG A 128 15.99 -10.88 -8.48
CA ARG A 128 15.16 -10.18 -9.48
C ARG A 128 15.81 -10.14 -10.87
N GLY A 129 16.96 -10.82 -11.05
CA GLY A 129 17.67 -10.91 -12.32
C GLY A 129 18.32 -9.59 -12.75
N ILE A 130 18.60 -8.67 -11.82
CA ILE A 130 19.26 -7.40 -12.12
C ILE A 130 20.77 -7.66 -12.28
N ASP A 131 21.37 -7.12 -13.32
CA ASP A 131 22.81 -7.21 -13.55
C ASP A 131 23.61 -6.47 -12.46
N VAL A 132 24.83 -6.93 -12.22
CA VAL A 132 25.68 -6.43 -11.11
C VAL A 132 25.98 -4.93 -11.19
N PRO A 133 26.31 -4.34 -12.35
CA PRO A 133 26.53 -2.88 -12.45
C PRO A 133 25.27 -2.08 -12.06
N THR A 134 24.11 -2.43 -12.61
CA THR A 134 22.83 -1.78 -12.30
C THR A 134 22.46 -1.95 -10.83
N ALA A 135 22.62 -3.16 -10.28
CA ALA A 135 22.34 -3.44 -8.87
C ALA A 135 23.21 -2.58 -7.94
N LYS A 136 24.52 -2.46 -8.25
CA LYS A 136 25.45 -1.63 -7.47
C LYS A 136 25.09 -0.15 -7.51
N GLN A 137 24.75 0.38 -8.68
CA GLN A 137 24.33 1.77 -8.83
C GLN A 137 23.08 2.05 -7.99
N ARG A 138 22.02 1.25 -8.17
CA ARG A 138 20.74 1.42 -7.43
C ARG A 138 20.92 1.25 -5.92
N MET A 139 21.77 0.32 -5.50
CA MET A 139 22.09 0.12 -4.08
C MET A 139 22.68 1.39 -3.47
N LEU A 140 23.66 2.01 -4.13
CA LEU A 140 24.30 3.23 -3.62
C LEU A 140 23.34 4.41 -3.60
N GLU A 141 22.53 4.60 -4.65
CA GLU A 141 21.52 5.65 -4.73
C GLU A 141 20.45 5.51 -3.64
N LEU A 142 19.94 4.28 -3.42
CA LEU A 142 18.95 4.01 -2.36
C LEU A 142 19.56 4.15 -0.96
N ALA A 143 20.79 3.71 -0.77
CA ALA A 143 21.49 3.85 0.51
C ALA A 143 21.73 5.32 0.86
N ASP A 144 22.14 6.14 -0.09
CA ASP A 144 22.32 7.58 0.09
C ASP A 144 20.97 8.24 0.44
N ALA A 145 19.94 8.02 -0.37
CA ALA A 145 18.62 8.61 -0.17
C ALA A 145 17.97 8.23 1.17
N LEU A 146 18.26 7.03 1.70
CA LEU A 146 17.73 6.52 2.97
C LEU A 146 18.69 6.75 4.16
N GLY A 147 19.87 7.37 3.94
CA GLY A 147 20.88 7.61 4.98
C GLY A 147 21.45 6.30 5.55
N LEU A 148 21.78 5.34 4.68
CA LEU A 148 22.34 4.04 5.02
C LEU A 148 23.76 3.83 4.51
N THR A 149 24.35 4.82 3.82
CA THR A 149 25.66 4.69 3.14
C THR A 149 26.74 4.17 4.08
N ASP A 150 26.89 4.77 5.26
CA ASP A 150 27.90 4.38 6.26
C ASP A 150 27.59 3.05 6.95
N ALA A 151 26.40 2.51 6.76
CA ALA A 151 25.95 1.27 7.38
C ALA A 151 25.95 0.08 6.43
N LEU A 152 26.20 0.27 5.14
CA LEU A 152 26.13 -0.79 4.15
C LEU A 152 27.01 -1.99 4.45
N GLU A 153 28.21 -1.76 5.02
CA GLU A 153 29.18 -2.81 5.36
C GLU A 153 28.95 -3.42 6.76
N ARG A 154 28.00 -2.90 7.54
CA ARG A 154 27.65 -3.45 8.86
C ARG A 154 26.67 -4.61 8.69
N LEU A 155 26.71 -5.57 9.61
CA LEU A 155 25.72 -6.65 9.67
C LEU A 155 24.34 -6.11 9.96
N ILE A 156 23.33 -6.72 9.38
CA ILE A 156 21.91 -6.35 9.61
C ILE A 156 21.52 -6.60 11.07
N SER A 157 22.13 -7.59 11.75
CA SER A 157 21.97 -7.79 13.19
C SER A 157 22.30 -6.56 14.04
N ASP A 158 23.18 -5.67 13.54
CA ASP A 158 23.63 -4.47 14.24
C ASP A 158 22.82 -3.21 13.85
N TYR A 159 21.78 -3.39 13.05
CA TYR A 159 20.89 -2.28 12.64
C TYR A 159 19.86 -1.98 13.72
N SER A 160 19.57 -0.69 13.92
CA SER A 160 18.36 -0.29 14.64
C SER A 160 17.09 -0.74 13.88
N ALA A 161 15.95 -0.79 14.57
CA ALA A 161 14.67 -1.12 13.91
C ALA A 161 14.38 -0.22 12.71
N GLY A 162 14.66 1.09 12.84
CA GLY A 162 14.50 2.04 11.74
C GLY A 162 15.48 1.78 10.58
N MET A 163 16.74 1.43 10.86
CA MET A 163 17.69 1.05 9.80
C MET A 163 17.28 -0.25 9.11
N ALA A 164 16.79 -1.23 9.87
CA ALA A 164 16.29 -2.48 9.32
C ALA A 164 15.08 -2.25 8.38
N LYS A 165 14.13 -1.37 8.77
CA LYS A 165 13.02 -0.97 7.88
C LYS A 165 13.51 -0.24 6.63
N LYS A 166 14.47 0.68 6.75
CA LYS A 166 15.03 1.40 5.60
C LYS A 166 15.75 0.47 4.62
N VAL A 167 16.58 -0.46 5.07
CA VAL A 167 17.25 -1.41 4.17
C VAL A 167 16.27 -2.40 3.53
N ALA A 168 15.22 -2.81 4.25
CA ALA A 168 14.14 -3.65 3.69
C ALA A 168 13.35 -2.90 2.61
N LEU A 169 13.04 -1.61 2.83
CA LEU A 169 12.43 -0.75 1.82
C LEU A 169 13.33 -0.61 0.58
N ALA A 170 14.64 -0.39 0.76
CA ALA A 170 15.59 -0.37 -0.34
C ALA A 170 15.56 -1.68 -1.15
N GLY A 171 15.51 -2.82 -0.46
CA GLY A 171 15.35 -4.15 -1.09
C GLY A 171 14.02 -4.30 -1.84
N ALA A 172 12.93 -3.72 -1.32
CA ALA A 172 11.64 -3.71 -1.99
C ALA A 172 11.64 -2.81 -3.25
N MET A 173 12.51 -1.81 -3.32
CA MET A 173 12.61 -0.85 -4.43
C MET A 173 13.68 -1.19 -5.45
N ILE A 174 14.67 -2.03 -5.13
CA ILE A 174 15.88 -2.26 -5.93
C ILE A 174 15.59 -2.69 -7.38
N HIS A 175 14.47 -3.38 -7.60
CA HIS A 175 14.07 -3.87 -8.93
C HIS A 175 13.18 -2.88 -9.69
N ALA A 176 13.00 -1.65 -9.19
CA ALA A 176 12.16 -0.60 -9.77
C ALA A 176 10.72 -1.08 -10.05
N PRO A 177 9.98 -1.51 -9.02
CA PRO A 177 8.58 -1.94 -9.16
C PRO A 177 7.70 -0.79 -9.66
N ARG A 178 6.47 -1.10 -10.06
CA ARG A 178 5.44 -0.10 -10.38
C ARG A 178 4.59 0.25 -9.17
N VAL A 179 4.39 -0.71 -8.26
CA VAL A 179 3.57 -0.57 -7.06
C VAL A 179 4.40 -1.00 -5.84
N LEU A 180 4.43 -0.17 -4.82
CA LEU A 180 4.96 -0.51 -3.49
C LEU A 180 3.80 -0.79 -2.54
N VAL A 181 3.83 -1.95 -1.88
CA VAL A 181 2.87 -2.33 -0.84
C VAL A 181 3.62 -2.47 0.48
N LEU A 182 3.32 -1.57 1.42
CA LEU A 182 4.07 -1.37 2.66
C LEU A 182 3.14 -1.57 3.87
N ASP A 183 3.45 -2.56 4.71
CA ASP A 183 2.67 -2.83 5.91
C ASP A 183 3.36 -2.19 7.12
N GLU A 184 2.70 -1.18 7.73
CA GLU A 184 3.18 -0.38 8.87
C GLU A 184 4.63 0.13 8.70
N PRO A 185 4.96 0.81 7.58
CA PRO A 185 6.36 1.15 7.25
C PRO A 185 7.01 2.13 8.23
N PHE A 186 6.23 2.89 9.00
CA PHE A 186 6.71 3.91 9.92
C PHE A 186 6.66 3.51 11.39
N GLU A 187 6.13 2.32 11.70
CA GLU A 187 6.12 1.82 13.06
C GLU A 187 7.54 1.62 13.59
N SER A 188 7.82 2.15 14.79
CA SER A 188 9.16 2.11 15.44
C SER A 188 10.27 2.82 14.65
N VAL A 189 9.93 3.74 13.75
CA VAL A 189 10.87 4.59 13.00
C VAL A 189 10.83 5.99 13.60
N ASP A 190 12.01 6.55 13.90
CA ASP A 190 12.12 7.90 14.42
C ASP A 190 11.66 8.97 13.39
N PRO A 191 11.28 10.18 13.84
CA PRO A 191 10.74 11.21 12.94
C PRO A 191 11.68 11.62 11.81
N VAL A 192 13.00 11.65 12.05
CA VAL A 192 13.99 12.05 11.03
C VAL A 192 14.09 10.97 9.96
N SER A 193 14.19 9.71 10.37
CA SER A 193 14.18 8.57 9.45
C SER A 193 12.87 8.48 8.68
N SER A 194 11.73 8.73 9.32
CA SER A 194 10.43 8.77 8.67
C SER A 194 10.35 9.83 7.58
N ALA A 195 10.88 11.04 7.83
CA ALA A 195 10.92 12.12 6.83
C ALA A 195 11.75 11.73 5.60
N ALA A 196 12.91 11.07 5.79
CA ALA A 196 13.73 10.57 4.68
C ALA A 196 12.96 9.52 3.84
N VAL A 197 12.33 8.55 4.51
CA VAL A 197 11.49 7.53 3.84
C VAL A 197 10.36 8.18 3.04
N ILE A 198 9.61 9.12 3.64
CA ILE A 198 8.53 9.84 2.95
C ILE A 198 9.07 10.55 1.69
N THR A 199 10.23 11.21 1.80
CA THR A 199 10.85 11.90 0.66
C THR A 199 11.16 10.93 -0.48
N VAL A 200 11.71 9.75 -0.18
CA VAL A 200 12.00 8.71 -1.17
C VAL A 200 10.71 8.20 -1.82
N LEU A 201 9.68 7.90 -1.01
CA LEU A 201 8.40 7.43 -1.51
C LEU A 201 7.66 8.48 -2.36
N ARG A 202 7.72 9.78 -1.99
CA ARG A 202 7.16 10.86 -2.80
C ARG A 202 7.89 11.01 -4.14
N ARG A 203 9.22 10.84 -4.19
CA ARG A 203 9.97 10.80 -5.45
C ARG A 203 9.56 9.61 -6.30
N PHE A 204 9.33 8.45 -5.69
CA PHE A 204 8.84 7.27 -6.39
C PHE A 204 7.46 7.51 -7.02
N VAL A 205 6.53 8.13 -6.29
CA VAL A 205 5.20 8.49 -6.80
C VAL A 205 5.30 9.56 -7.91
N ALA A 206 6.12 10.60 -7.72
CA ALA A 206 6.37 11.62 -8.75
C ALA A 206 6.98 11.05 -10.03
N GLY A 207 7.72 9.94 -9.93
CA GLY A 207 8.24 9.16 -11.08
C GLY A 207 7.21 8.21 -11.73
N GLY A 208 5.93 8.27 -11.33
CA GLY A 208 4.84 7.45 -11.87
C GLY A 208 4.61 6.13 -11.14
N GLY A 209 5.31 5.88 -10.03
CA GLY A 209 5.04 4.76 -9.14
C GLY A 209 3.77 4.96 -8.31
N THR A 210 3.28 3.91 -7.68
CA THR A 210 2.11 3.94 -6.79
C THR A 210 2.46 3.31 -5.46
N VAL A 211 2.06 3.93 -4.35
CA VAL A 211 2.31 3.44 -2.99
C VAL A 211 1.00 3.09 -2.34
N VAL A 212 0.89 1.86 -1.81
CA VAL A 212 -0.17 1.44 -0.90
C VAL A 212 0.47 1.13 0.44
N LEU A 213 -0.01 1.74 1.51
CA LEU A 213 0.52 1.47 2.84
C LEU A 213 -0.59 1.28 3.87
N SER A 214 -0.34 0.43 4.87
CA SER A 214 -1.15 0.42 6.09
C SER A 214 -0.55 1.34 7.14
N SER A 215 -1.42 1.91 7.95
CA SER A 215 -1.01 2.63 9.17
C SER A 215 -2.15 2.65 10.18
N HIS A 216 -1.79 2.77 11.45
CA HIS A 216 -2.71 3.09 12.55
C HIS A 216 -2.65 4.58 12.94
N GLY A 217 -1.68 5.35 12.40
CA GLY A 217 -1.54 6.80 12.63
C GLY A 217 -2.39 7.59 11.65
N LEU A 218 -3.58 8.02 12.08
CA LEU A 218 -4.56 8.72 11.23
C LEU A 218 -4.06 10.08 10.76
N ASP A 219 -3.45 10.87 11.65
CA ASP A 219 -2.82 12.17 11.32
C ASP A 219 -1.74 12.02 10.24
N PHE A 220 -1.00 10.90 10.29
CA PHE A 220 0.02 10.60 9.30
C PHE A 220 -0.62 10.36 7.93
N ILE A 221 -1.66 9.52 7.86
CA ILE A 221 -2.40 9.22 6.64
C ILE A 221 -3.01 10.48 6.05
N GLU A 222 -3.69 11.30 6.86
CA GLU A 222 -4.31 12.56 6.44
C GLU A 222 -3.31 13.54 5.81
N ARG A 223 -2.07 13.57 6.33
CA ARG A 223 -1.02 14.46 5.84
C ARG A 223 -0.27 13.93 4.63
N VAL A 224 -0.16 12.61 4.45
CA VAL A 224 0.77 12.00 3.49
C VAL A 224 0.06 11.35 2.31
N CYS A 225 -1.14 10.79 2.53
CA CYS A 225 -1.87 10.05 1.50
C CYS A 225 -2.81 10.93 0.68
N ASP A 226 -2.97 10.57 -0.59
CA ASP A 226 -3.95 11.16 -1.50
C ASP A 226 -5.32 10.48 -1.34
N ASP A 227 -5.29 9.14 -1.28
CA ASP A 227 -6.47 8.29 -1.13
C ASP A 227 -6.39 7.47 0.17
N VAL A 228 -7.54 7.07 0.70
CA VAL A 228 -7.64 6.23 1.89
C VAL A 228 -8.76 5.20 1.76
N ALA A 229 -8.53 4.00 2.29
CA ALA A 229 -9.55 2.97 2.50
C ALA A 229 -9.64 2.60 3.98
N VAL A 230 -10.84 2.65 4.54
CA VAL A 230 -11.15 2.31 5.93
C VAL A 230 -11.62 0.86 5.99
N ILE A 231 -10.84 -0.02 6.64
CA ILE A 231 -11.20 -1.43 6.83
C ILE A 231 -11.57 -1.68 8.28
N VAL A 232 -12.76 -2.26 8.49
CA VAL A 232 -13.25 -2.67 9.80
C VAL A 232 -13.92 -4.03 9.68
N GLY A 233 -13.58 -4.97 10.55
CA GLY A 233 -14.16 -6.32 10.53
C GLY A 233 -14.03 -7.04 9.19
N GLY A 234 -12.90 -6.85 8.50
CA GLY A 234 -12.62 -7.47 7.21
C GLY A 234 -13.32 -6.84 6.01
N ARG A 235 -13.99 -5.70 6.16
CA ARG A 235 -14.74 -5.03 5.08
C ARG A 235 -14.25 -3.60 4.87
N VAL A 236 -14.29 -3.11 3.64
CA VAL A 236 -14.11 -1.69 3.34
C VAL A 236 -15.41 -0.96 3.66
N LEU A 237 -15.36 -0.01 4.60
CA LEU A 237 -16.50 0.81 4.99
C LEU A 237 -16.55 2.15 4.26
N ALA A 238 -15.37 2.68 3.89
CA ALA A 238 -15.25 3.88 3.08
C ALA A 238 -13.95 3.81 2.28
N SER A 239 -13.94 4.36 1.07
CA SER A 239 -12.74 4.51 0.24
C SER A 239 -12.94 5.69 -0.72
N GLY A 240 -11.85 6.42 -0.98
CA GLY A 240 -11.81 7.60 -1.84
C GLY A 240 -10.65 8.47 -1.51
N SER A 241 -10.63 9.72 -2.00
CA SER A 241 -9.64 10.70 -1.56
C SER A 241 -9.78 10.94 -0.05
N VAL A 242 -8.67 11.30 0.59
CA VAL A 242 -8.67 11.60 2.04
C VAL A 242 -9.74 12.66 2.36
N ALA A 243 -9.87 13.69 1.53
CA ALA A 243 -10.87 14.74 1.70
C ALA A 243 -12.32 14.23 1.57
N GLU A 244 -12.61 13.33 0.61
CA GLU A 244 -13.94 12.73 0.43
C GLU A 244 -14.32 11.84 1.62
N VAL A 245 -13.37 11.04 2.12
CA VAL A 245 -13.62 10.13 3.25
C VAL A 245 -13.78 10.90 4.56
N ALA A 246 -12.96 11.92 4.81
CA ALA A 246 -13.05 12.79 6.00
C ALA A 246 -14.34 13.65 5.95
N GLY A 247 -14.72 14.16 4.78
CA GLY A 247 -15.87 15.05 4.61
C GLY A 247 -15.67 16.40 5.31
N ALA A 248 -16.62 16.78 6.17
CA ALA A 248 -16.54 18.02 6.97
C ALA A 248 -15.80 17.86 8.31
N ALA A 249 -15.41 16.63 8.65
CA ALA A 249 -14.72 16.26 9.88
C ALA A 249 -13.23 15.98 9.62
N THR A 250 -12.47 15.62 10.66
CA THR A 250 -11.14 15.03 10.49
C THR A 250 -11.25 13.56 10.10
N LEU A 251 -10.18 13.01 9.53
CA LEU A 251 -10.13 11.57 9.22
C LEU A 251 -10.27 10.73 10.50
N GLU A 252 -9.76 11.22 11.63
CA GLU A 252 -9.90 10.56 12.93
C GLU A 252 -11.35 10.49 13.41
N GLU A 253 -12.07 11.62 13.38
CA GLU A 253 -13.49 11.66 13.77
C GLU A 253 -14.32 10.73 12.88
N ARG A 254 -14.08 10.77 11.58
CA ARG A 254 -14.76 9.90 10.62
C ARG A 254 -14.45 8.42 10.84
N PHE A 255 -13.19 8.10 11.12
CA PHE A 255 -12.77 6.75 11.46
C PHE A 255 -13.46 6.23 12.73
N LEU A 256 -13.53 7.04 13.80
CA LEU A 256 -14.22 6.69 15.04
C LEU A 256 -15.71 6.43 14.81
N GLU A 257 -16.38 7.23 13.98
CA GLU A 257 -17.77 6.99 13.59
C GLU A 257 -17.95 5.63 12.90
N LEU A 258 -17.11 5.33 11.90
CA LEU A 258 -17.15 4.08 11.12
C LEU A 258 -16.78 2.86 11.96
N ALA A 259 -15.81 2.99 12.86
CA ALA A 259 -15.35 1.91 13.74
C ALA A 259 -16.26 1.65 14.94
N GLY A 260 -17.34 2.43 15.13
CA GLY A 260 -18.26 2.26 16.25
C GLY A 260 -17.78 2.84 17.58
N GLY A 261 -16.84 3.80 17.55
CA GLY A 261 -16.14 4.36 18.71
C GLY A 261 -16.99 5.10 19.74
N LYS A 262 -18.27 5.38 19.46
CA LYS A 262 -19.19 6.02 20.43
C LYS A 262 -19.55 5.12 21.62
N GLN A 263 -19.42 3.79 21.51
CA GLN A 263 -19.80 2.87 22.59
C GLN A 263 -18.72 2.69 23.68
N ILE A 264 -17.47 3.07 23.43
CA ILE A 264 -16.35 2.86 24.38
C ILE A 264 -16.37 3.88 25.51
N ALA A 265 -16.86 5.09 25.27
CA ALA A 265 -16.91 6.16 26.29
C ALA A 265 -18.04 5.99 27.33
N GLU A 266 -19.11 5.29 26.99
CA GLU A 266 -20.28 5.12 27.90
C GLU A 266 -20.03 4.06 28.99
N GLY A 267 -19.03 3.18 28.85
CA GLY A 267 -18.75 2.09 29.82
C GLY A 267 -17.89 2.46 31.03
N LEU A 268 -17.32 3.67 31.07
CA LEU A 268 -16.34 4.08 32.11
C LEU A 268 -16.88 5.06 33.13
N GLN A 269 -18.19 5.11 33.36
CA GLN A 269 -18.83 6.02 34.36
C GLN A 269 -18.28 5.84 35.77
N TRP A 270 -17.74 4.66 36.12
CA TRP A 270 -17.14 4.40 37.44
C TRP A 270 -15.79 5.11 37.66
N LEU A 271 -15.15 5.66 36.60
CA LEU A 271 -13.92 6.46 36.76
C LEU A 271 -14.14 7.84 37.35
N HIS A 272 -15.37 8.29 37.51
CA HIS A 272 -15.71 9.59 38.12
C HIS A 272 -15.82 9.58 39.66
N ASP A 273 -15.69 8.42 40.30
CA ASP A 273 -15.85 8.26 41.76
C ASP A 273 -14.53 8.34 42.55
N PHE A 274 -13.55 9.13 42.10
CA PHE A 274 -12.31 9.39 42.88
C PHE A 274 -12.40 10.60 43.83
N SER A 275 -13.60 11.13 44.14
CA SER A 275 -13.82 12.16 45.13
C SER A 275 -14.47 11.56 46.38
N GLY A 276 -13.67 10.88 47.19
CA GLY A 276 -13.97 10.41 48.52
C GLY A 276 -12.80 10.69 49.45
#